data_f95d5d10dda2529fbc4d15e03b61cd27
#
_entry.id   f95d5d10dda2529fbc4d15e03b61cd27
#
_cell.length_a   1.000
_cell.length_b   1.000
_cell.length_c   1.000
_cell.angle_alpha   90.00
_cell.angle_beta   90.00
_cell.angle_gamma   90.00
#
_symmetry.space_group_name_H-M   'P 1'
#
loop_
_entity.id
_entity.type
_entity.pdbx_description
1 polymer ?
#
loop_
_entity_poly.entity_id
_entity_poly.type
_entity_poly.pdbx_seq_one_letter_code
_entity_poly.pdbx_strand_id
1 'polypeptide(L)'
;MKRRKLTFFQRIALESLWFFCRAFAMTPYWFRYYVTENLIYVILYLMRYRMKVVKTNLRNSFPEKSERELNIIRRRFYRTLAEIFVDTFSLAGLSNEQCRRVVVCRNAEQHKAEVNGRDWIAMTAHFGCWEYCSFWGLIDPSQVVVAVYHPLRNQIFEHLYKRLRKRENTLTVAMKESVRFYMRHSKEGVDGKNLVMGLIADQNPPRRPDSHWFRFLNQDTLFFDGGEKLALKYNLPVYFAHMKRVKRGYYELSFERIYDGQEPVADYEITERYVRRLEAMIRDYPELWMWSHRRWKHKSPADLARIRCMEQKS
;
A
#
# COMPACT_ATOMS: atom_id res chain seq x y z
N MET A 1 -19.11 -7.47 -12.22
CA MET A 1 -18.60 -7.01 -13.54
C MET A 1 -18.08 -8.23 -14.29
N LYS A 2 -18.66 -8.64 -15.42
CA LYS A 2 -18.16 -9.79 -16.21
C LYS A 2 -16.69 -9.53 -16.57
N ARG A 3 -15.78 -10.42 -16.18
CA ARG A 3 -14.37 -10.37 -16.56
C ARG A 3 -14.29 -10.42 -18.10
N ARG A 4 -13.96 -9.30 -18.73
CA ARG A 4 -13.69 -9.30 -20.18
C ARG A 4 -12.46 -10.18 -20.41
N LYS A 5 -12.59 -11.18 -21.27
CA LYS A 5 -11.46 -12.02 -21.70
C LYS A 5 -10.49 -11.13 -22.49
N LEU A 6 -9.20 -11.32 -22.29
CA LEU A 6 -8.17 -10.65 -23.08
C LEU A 6 -8.32 -11.01 -24.58
N THR A 7 -8.17 -10.03 -25.45
CA THR A 7 -8.04 -10.26 -26.90
C THR A 7 -6.72 -10.99 -27.20
N PHE A 8 -6.59 -11.52 -28.40
CA PHE A 8 -5.36 -12.18 -28.85
C PHE A 8 -4.12 -11.26 -28.70
N PHE A 9 -4.20 -10.03 -29.20
CA PHE A 9 -3.11 -9.05 -29.09
C PHE A 9 -2.80 -8.67 -27.64
N GLN A 10 -3.82 -8.55 -26.78
CA GLN A 10 -3.60 -8.29 -25.36
C GLN A 10 -2.90 -9.44 -24.64
N ARG A 11 -3.16 -10.70 -25.06
CA ARG A 11 -2.44 -11.86 -24.53
C ARG A 11 -0.97 -11.84 -24.95
N ILE A 12 -0.68 -11.57 -26.23
CA ILE A 12 0.71 -11.43 -26.70
C ILE A 12 1.41 -10.33 -25.90
N ALA A 13 0.83 -9.15 -25.77
CA ALA A 13 1.40 -8.05 -25.01
C ALA A 13 1.65 -8.41 -23.54
N LEU A 14 0.72 -9.14 -22.89
CA LEU A 14 0.90 -9.62 -21.52
C LEU A 14 2.08 -10.60 -21.40
N GLU A 15 2.17 -11.60 -22.30
CA GLU A 15 3.25 -12.59 -22.25
C GLU A 15 4.61 -11.96 -22.59
N SER A 16 4.66 -11.03 -23.52
CA SER A 16 5.88 -10.26 -23.81
C SER A 16 6.33 -9.43 -22.62
N LEU A 17 5.40 -8.76 -21.94
CA LEU A 17 5.71 -7.97 -20.74
C LEU A 17 6.12 -8.87 -19.56
N TRP A 18 5.47 -10.01 -19.41
CA TRP A 18 5.85 -11.02 -18.41
C TRP A 18 7.26 -11.58 -18.67
N PHE A 19 7.56 -11.91 -19.93
CA PHE A 19 8.89 -12.36 -20.32
C PHE A 19 9.96 -11.30 -20.01
N PHE A 20 9.67 -10.05 -20.36
CA PHE A 20 10.55 -8.92 -20.02
C PHE A 20 10.78 -8.82 -18.50
N CYS A 21 9.73 -8.88 -17.69
CA CYS A 21 9.88 -8.82 -16.23
C CYS A 21 10.72 -9.99 -15.69
N ARG A 22 10.56 -11.19 -16.24
CA ARG A 22 11.38 -12.36 -15.86
C ARG A 22 12.85 -12.20 -16.26
N ALA A 23 13.10 -11.80 -17.50
CA ALA A 23 14.46 -11.55 -17.99
C ALA A 23 15.14 -10.46 -17.15
N PHE A 24 14.42 -9.37 -16.85
CA PHE A 24 14.90 -8.31 -15.98
C PHE A 24 15.24 -8.82 -14.57
N ALA A 25 14.38 -9.63 -13.98
CA ALA A 25 14.60 -10.20 -12.65
C ALA A 25 15.83 -11.13 -12.57
N MET A 26 16.24 -11.70 -13.70
CA MET A 26 17.45 -12.54 -13.80
C MET A 26 18.74 -11.71 -13.90
N THR A 27 18.64 -10.40 -14.18
CA THR A 27 19.85 -9.55 -14.24
C THR A 27 20.50 -9.40 -12.87
N PRO A 28 21.82 -9.15 -12.80
CA PRO A 28 22.52 -8.96 -11.54
C PRO A 28 21.94 -7.81 -10.70
N TYR A 29 22.06 -7.92 -9.38
CA TYR A 29 21.60 -6.88 -8.44
C TYR A 29 22.14 -5.50 -8.81
N TRP A 30 23.44 -5.37 -9.10
CA TRP A 30 24.05 -4.09 -9.45
C TRP A 30 23.42 -3.45 -10.68
N PHE A 31 23.07 -4.25 -11.71
CA PHE A 31 22.41 -3.74 -12.91
C PHE A 31 21.01 -3.18 -12.59
N ARG A 32 20.23 -3.91 -11.81
CA ARG A 32 18.87 -3.48 -11.42
C ARG A 32 18.89 -2.18 -10.61
N TYR A 33 19.73 -2.11 -9.57
CA TYR A 33 19.69 -1.02 -8.58
C TYR A 33 20.70 0.11 -8.84
N TYR A 34 21.75 -0.10 -9.63
CA TYR A 34 22.70 0.97 -9.94
C TYR A 34 22.60 1.48 -11.39
N VAL A 35 22.07 0.68 -12.32
CA VAL A 35 21.86 1.10 -13.70
C VAL A 35 20.40 1.43 -13.94
N THR A 36 19.51 0.45 -13.83
CA THR A 36 18.10 0.61 -14.20
C THR A 36 17.36 1.56 -13.28
N GLU A 37 17.55 1.48 -11.95
CA GLU A 37 16.94 2.43 -11.01
C GLU A 37 17.35 3.87 -11.34
N ASN A 38 18.64 4.13 -11.58
CA ASN A 38 19.09 5.47 -11.93
C ASN A 38 18.52 5.94 -13.27
N LEU A 39 18.40 5.07 -14.26
CA LEU A 39 17.76 5.41 -15.54
C LEU A 39 16.29 5.78 -15.35
N ILE A 40 15.54 4.97 -14.61
CA ILE A 40 14.12 5.26 -14.30
C ILE A 40 14.01 6.58 -13.51
N TYR A 41 14.87 6.80 -12.52
CA TYR A 41 14.90 8.05 -11.76
C TYR A 41 15.09 9.27 -12.68
N VAL A 42 16.07 9.21 -13.58
CA VAL A 42 16.35 10.30 -14.54
C VAL A 42 15.15 10.53 -15.45
N ILE A 43 14.55 9.48 -16.00
CA ILE A 43 13.34 9.58 -16.84
C ILE A 43 12.19 10.25 -16.07
N LEU A 44 11.87 9.76 -14.87
CA LEU A 44 10.79 10.32 -14.06
C LEU A 44 11.02 11.79 -13.71
N TYR A 45 12.28 12.14 -13.44
CA TYR A 45 12.66 13.51 -13.07
C TYR A 45 12.61 14.46 -14.27
N LEU A 46 13.15 14.07 -15.42
CA LEU A 46 13.13 14.84 -16.68
C LEU A 46 11.71 15.02 -17.22
N MET A 47 10.90 13.96 -17.19
CA MET A 47 9.49 14.03 -17.59
C MET A 47 8.63 14.81 -16.58
N ARG A 48 9.20 15.27 -15.46
CA ARG A 48 8.48 15.96 -14.37
C ARG A 48 7.22 15.20 -13.93
N TYR A 49 7.32 13.85 -13.88
CA TYR A 49 6.18 13.00 -13.56
C TYR A 49 5.45 13.48 -12.30
N ARG A 50 4.22 13.98 -12.46
CA ARG A 50 3.36 14.52 -11.39
C ARG A 50 4.04 15.55 -10.47
N MET A 51 5.05 16.27 -10.93
CA MET A 51 5.88 17.19 -10.14
C MET A 51 5.04 18.25 -9.38
N LYS A 52 4.01 18.82 -10.01
CA LYS A 52 3.10 19.79 -9.35
C LYS A 52 2.40 19.16 -8.14
N VAL A 53 1.87 17.92 -8.31
CA VAL A 53 1.18 17.18 -7.24
C VAL A 53 2.13 16.92 -6.06
N VAL A 54 3.32 16.40 -6.34
CA VAL A 54 4.33 16.11 -5.31
C VAL A 54 4.73 17.37 -4.55
N LYS A 55 5.03 18.48 -5.25
CA LYS A 55 5.38 19.75 -4.61
C LYS A 55 4.26 20.27 -3.71
N THR A 56 3.02 20.30 -4.20
CA THR A 56 1.86 20.78 -3.43
C THR A 56 1.63 19.90 -2.21
N ASN A 57 1.67 18.59 -2.38
CA ASN A 57 1.49 17.66 -1.26
C ASN A 57 2.55 17.87 -0.17
N LEU A 58 3.83 17.95 -0.54
CA LEU A 58 4.92 18.14 0.41
C LEU A 58 4.82 19.48 1.15
N ARG A 59 4.58 20.60 0.44
CA ARG A 59 4.43 21.93 1.07
C ARG A 59 3.30 21.98 2.09
N ASN A 60 2.15 21.41 1.73
CA ASN A 60 1.00 21.41 2.62
C ASN A 60 1.17 20.45 3.81
N SER A 61 1.95 19.39 3.64
CA SER A 61 2.18 18.38 4.69
C SER A 61 3.27 18.76 5.67
N PHE A 62 4.24 19.56 5.24
CA PHE A 62 5.38 20.00 6.04
C PHE A 62 5.58 21.52 5.90
N PRO A 63 4.61 22.32 6.37
CA PRO A 63 4.70 23.80 6.27
C PRO A 63 5.88 24.39 7.07
N GLU A 64 6.39 23.64 8.05
CA GLU A 64 7.54 24.00 8.88
C GLU A 64 8.89 23.85 8.15
N LYS A 65 8.92 23.07 7.03
CA LYS A 65 10.16 22.80 6.31
C LYS A 65 10.46 23.83 5.24
N SER A 66 11.73 24.19 5.13
CA SER A 66 12.23 25.04 4.06
C SER A 66 12.08 24.41 2.67
N GLU A 67 12.03 25.23 1.62
CA GLU A 67 12.01 24.73 0.23
C GLU A 67 13.22 23.83 -0.10
N ARG A 68 14.36 24.08 0.53
CA ARG A 68 15.56 23.25 0.38
C ARG A 68 15.32 21.83 0.93
N GLU A 69 14.77 21.71 2.11
CA GLU A 69 14.43 20.40 2.74
C GLU A 69 13.35 19.66 1.94
N LEU A 70 12.29 20.36 1.52
CA LEU A 70 11.25 19.79 0.68
C LEU A 70 11.81 19.27 -0.66
N ASN A 71 12.78 19.97 -1.23
CA ASN A 71 13.46 19.53 -2.45
C ASN A 71 14.31 18.28 -2.23
N ILE A 72 14.93 18.13 -1.05
CA ILE A 72 15.68 16.93 -0.69
C ILE A 72 14.70 15.73 -0.59
N ILE A 73 13.60 15.89 0.15
CA ILE A 73 12.56 14.84 0.28
C ILE A 73 12.03 14.47 -1.11
N ARG A 74 11.71 15.45 -1.94
CA ARG A 74 11.21 15.23 -3.30
C ARG A 74 12.19 14.41 -4.16
N ARG A 75 13.48 14.75 -4.15
CA ARG A 75 14.51 14.00 -4.91
C ARG A 75 14.62 12.56 -4.41
N ARG A 76 14.63 12.36 -3.09
CA ARG A 76 14.63 11.04 -2.47
C ARG A 76 13.38 10.24 -2.82
N PHE A 77 12.20 10.88 -2.82
CA PHE A 77 10.94 10.27 -3.24
C PHE A 77 10.99 9.73 -4.68
N TYR A 78 11.49 10.52 -5.65
CA TYR A 78 11.61 10.03 -7.03
C TYR A 78 12.59 8.86 -7.15
N ARG A 79 13.63 8.83 -6.33
CA ARG A 79 14.54 7.70 -6.25
C ARG A 79 13.83 6.47 -5.68
N THR A 80 13.09 6.62 -4.59
CA THR A 80 12.22 5.55 -4.03
C THR A 80 11.21 5.06 -5.05
N LEU A 81 10.57 5.97 -5.79
CA LEU A 81 9.61 5.57 -6.83
C LEU A 81 10.27 4.73 -7.93
N ALA A 82 11.48 5.08 -8.36
CA ALA A 82 12.25 4.29 -9.31
C ALA A 82 12.61 2.91 -8.75
N GLU A 83 13.01 2.84 -7.48
CA GLU A 83 13.27 1.58 -6.77
C GLU A 83 12.02 0.69 -6.71
N ILE A 84 10.84 1.26 -6.40
CA ILE A 84 9.57 0.51 -6.38
C ILE A 84 9.28 -0.13 -7.75
N PHE A 85 9.57 0.54 -8.88
CA PHE A 85 9.44 -0.09 -10.20
C PHE A 85 10.39 -1.26 -10.36
N VAL A 86 11.65 -1.10 -9.97
CA VAL A 86 12.65 -2.19 -10.01
C VAL A 86 12.22 -3.37 -9.15
N ASP A 87 11.80 -3.12 -7.92
CA ASP A 87 11.31 -4.14 -6.99
C ASP A 87 10.09 -4.87 -7.55
N THR A 88 9.11 -4.12 -8.07
CA THR A 88 7.86 -4.69 -8.62
C THR A 88 8.14 -5.59 -9.83
N PHE A 89 8.99 -5.15 -10.77
CA PHE A 89 9.33 -5.99 -11.93
C PHE A 89 10.18 -7.20 -11.52
N SER A 90 11.04 -7.05 -10.51
CA SER A 90 11.84 -8.16 -9.98
C SER A 90 10.99 -9.27 -9.36
N LEU A 91 9.75 -8.98 -8.92
CA LEU A 91 8.81 -10.00 -8.40
C LEU A 91 8.62 -11.18 -9.36
N ALA A 92 8.71 -10.96 -10.67
CA ALA A 92 8.51 -12.00 -11.68
C ALA A 92 9.52 -13.15 -11.59
N GLY A 93 10.70 -12.91 -11.03
CA GLY A 93 11.79 -13.88 -10.95
C GLY A 93 12.18 -14.29 -9.53
N LEU A 94 11.61 -13.67 -8.48
CA LEU A 94 11.92 -14.05 -7.11
C LEU A 94 11.27 -15.40 -6.75
N SER A 95 12.08 -16.36 -6.30
CA SER A 95 11.58 -17.58 -5.65
C SER A 95 11.02 -17.26 -4.26
N ASN A 96 10.22 -18.18 -3.67
CA ASN A 96 9.70 -18.01 -2.31
C ASN A 96 10.83 -17.83 -1.29
N GLU A 97 11.95 -18.55 -1.45
CA GLU A 97 13.13 -18.40 -0.60
C GLU A 97 13.76 -16.99 -0.72
N GLN A 98 13.92 -16.50 -1.96
CA GLN A 98 14.41 -15.14 -2.18
C GLN A 98 13.46 -14.08 -1.62
N CYS A 99 12.14 -14.29 -1.69
CA CYS A 99 11.16 -13.42 -1.06
C CYS A 99 11.37 -13.32 0.46
N ARG A 100 11.62 -14.45 1.16
CA ARG A 100 11.95 -14.47 2.60
C ARG A 100 13.27 -13.78 2.93
N ARG A 101 14.21 -13.68 1.99
CA ARG A 101 15.49 -12.98 2.18
C ARG A 101 15.38 -11.47 1.97
N VAL A 102 14.50 -11.02 1.06
CA VAL A 102 14.33 -9.58 0.78
C VAL A 102 13.39 -8.90 1.75
N VAL A 103 12.53 -9.67 2.44
CA VAL A 103 11.67 -9.17 3.53
C VAL A 103 11.88 -10.02 4.77
N VAL A 104 12.34 -9.36 5.83
CA VAL A 104 12.46 -9.97 7.16
C VAL A 104 11.40 -9.37 8.06
N CYS A 105 10.59 -10.19 8.71
CA CYS A 105 9.66 -9.71 9.72
C CYS A 105 10.35 -9.69 11.09
N ARG A 106 10.52 -8.48 11.65
CA ARG A 106 11.29 -8.26 12.89
C ARG A 106 10.67 -8.91 14.12
N ASN A 107 9.34 -8.84 14.22
CA ASN A 107 8.60 -9.34 15.37
C ASN A 107 7.67 -10.51 15.02
N ALA A 108 8.11 -11.38 14.10
CA ALA A 108 7.26 -12.45 13.57
C ALA A 108 6.74 -13.37 14.68
N GLU A 109 7.59 -13.85 15.57
CA GLU A 109 7.20 -14.80 16.61
C GLU A 109 6.28 -14.15 17.67
N GLN A 110 6.58 -12.91 18.07
CA GLN A 110 5.70 -12.15 18.95
C GLN A 110 4.32 -11.96 18.29
N HIS A 111 4.29 -11.54 17.05
CA HIS A 111 3.04 -11.31 16.32
C HIS A 111 2.22 -12.60 16.16
N LYS A 112 2.85 -13.72 15.83
CA LYS A 112 2.18 -15.03 15.78
C LYS A 112 1.55 -15.41 17.11
N ALA A 113 2.29 -15.23 18.20
CA ALA A 113 1.78 -15.49 19.55
C ALA A 113 0.59 -14.58 19.91
N GLU A 114 0.63 -13.29 19.55
CA GLU A 114 -0.45 -12.34 19.80
C GLU A 114 -1.71 -12.67 18.98
N VAL A 115 -1.56 -13.03 17.71
CA VAL A 115 -2.67 -13.43 16.83
C VAL A 115 -3.28 -14.75 17.28
N ASN A 116 -2.46 -15.67 17.80
CA ASN A 116 -2.87 -16.95 18.36
C ASN A 116 -3.84 -17.73 17.44
N GLY A 117 -3.50 -17.88 16.17
CA GLY A 117 -4.30 -18.65 15.21
C GLY A 117 -5.65 -18.03 14.85
N ARG A 118 -5.89 -16.75 15.09
CA ARG A 118 -7.11 -16.04 14.66
C ARG A 118 -6.95 -15.40 13.30
N ASP A 119 -8.07 -15.14 12.64
CA ASP A 119 -8.11 -14.18 11.53
C ASP A 119 -7.82 -12.77 12.03
N TRP A 120 -7.21 -11.95 11.19
CA TRP A 120 -6.89 -10.56 11.55
C TRP A 120 -6.79 -9.63 10.34
N ILE A 121 -6.70 -8.35 10.59
CA ILE A 121 -6.59 -7.31 9.56
C ILE A 121 -5.22 -6.66 9.62
N ALA A 122 -4.50 -6.68 8.50
CA ALA A 122 -3.29 -5.91 8.29
C ALA A 122 -3.64 -4.60 7.57
N MET A 123 -3.53 -3.46 8.25
CA MET A 123 -3.65 -2.14 7.63
C MET A 123 -2.29 -1.59 7.28
N THR A 124 -2.07 -1.27 6.01
CA THR A 124 -0.81 -0.72 5.49
C THR A 124 -1.07 0.47 4.57
N ALA A 125 -0.01 1.01 3.98
CA ALA A 125 -0.05 2.14 3.07
C ALA A 125 0.80 1.89 1.83
N HIS A 126 0.67 2.77 0.81
CA HIS A 126 1.61 2.82 -0.32
C HIS A 126 2.96 3.41 0.13
N PHE A 127 3.71 2.63 0.90
CA PHE A 127 4.94 3.03 1.56
C PHE A 127 6.07 2.03 1.24
N GLY A 128 7.19 2.50 0.70
CA GLY A 128 8.23 1.63 0.14
C GLY A 128 7.66 0.64 -0.88
N CYS A 129 8.19 -0.58 -0.91
CA CYS A 129 7.61 -1.64 -1.74
C CYS A 129 6.49 -2.39 -0.99
N TRP A 130 5.32 -1.77 -0.87
CA TRP A 130 4.14 -2.35 -0.21
C TRP A 130 3.70 -3.70 -0.78
N GLU A 131 4.06 -4.04 -2.02
CA GLU A 131 3.78 -5.35 -2.62
C GLU A 131 4.38 -6.48 -1.78
N TYR A 132 5.47 -6.21 -1.09
CA TYR A 132 6.18 -7.17 -0.24
C TYR A 132 5.46 -7.47 1.08
N CYS A 133 4.45 -6.68 1.50
CA CYS A 133 3.62 -7.01 2.66
C CYS A 133 2.93 -8.37 2.48
N SER A 134 2.62 -8.76 1.23
CA SER A 134 2.01 -10.05 0.92
C SER A 134 2.93 -11.25 1.20
N PHE A 135 4.23 -11.04 1.42
CA PHE A 135 5.18 -12.11 1.76
C PHE A 135 4.99 -12.65 3.18
N TRP A 136 4.14 -12.01 4.00
CA TRP A 136 3.75 -12.59 5.28
C TRP A 136 3.25 -14.03 5.15
N GLY A 137 2.46 -14.38 4.13
CA GLY A 137 2.00 -15.75 3.89
C GLY A 137 3.13 -16.77 3.58
N LEU A 138 4.33 -16.26 3.20
CA LEU A 138 5.53 -17.09 3.08
C LEU A 138 6.29 -17.20 4.42
N ILE A 139 6.20 -16.19 5.29
CA ILE A 139 6.85 -16.15 6.61
C ILE A 139 6.04 -16.97 7.62
N ASP A 140 4.71 -16.86 7.56
CA ASP A 140 3.78 -17.68 8.34
C ASP A 140 2.90 -18.53 7.42
N PRO A 141 3.29 -19.78 7.13
CA PRO A 141 2.52 -20.68 6.26
C PRO A 141 1.18 -21.16 6.83
N SER A 142 0.91 -20.92 8.12
CA SER A 142 -0.38 -21.25 8.75
C SER A 142 -1.50 -20.28 8.36
N GLN A 143 -1.16 -19.20 7.68
CA GLN A 143 -2.08 -18.12 7.31
C GLN A 143 -2.11 -17.89 5.80
N VAL A 144 -3.24 -17.40 5.30
CA VAL A 144 -3.40 -16.94 3.92
C VAL A 144 -3.61 -15.43 3.89
N VAL A 145 -2.70 -14.71 3.23
CA VAL A 145 -2.84 -13.27 3.01
C VAL A 145 -3.83 -13.00 1.89
N VAL A 146 -4.90 -12.31 2.20
CA VAL A 146 -5.90 -11.83 1.25
C VAL A 146 -5.60 -10.37 0.92
N ALA A 147 -4.80 -10.13 -0.11
CA ALA A 147 -4.46 -8.79 -0.57
C ALA A 147 -5.68 -8.15 -1.26
N VAL A 148 -6.34 -7.23 -0.57
CA VAL A 148 -7.49 -6.49 -1.09
C VAL A 148 -7.01 -5.36 -1.99
N TYR A 149 -7.50 -5.31 -3.23
CA TYR A 149 -7.05 -4.34 -4.22
C TYR A 149 -8.18 -3.71 -5.02
N HIS A 150 -7.92 -2.55 -5.62
CA HIS A 150 -8.81 -1.91 -6.57
C HIS A 150 -8.46 -2.37 -7.99
N PRO A 151 -9.38 -3.02 -8.75
CA PRO A 151 -9.10 -3.49 -10.10
C PRO A 151 -8.64 -2.38 -11.04
N LEU A 152 -7.59 -2.65 -11.81
CA LEU A 152 -7.05 -1.71 -12.76
C LEU A 152 -7.93 -1.61 -14.01
N ARG A 153 -8.00 -0.40 -14.60
CA ARG A 153 -8.75 -0.19 -15.85
C ARG A 153 -8.11 -0.90 -17.05
N ASN A 154 -6.79 -0.90 -17.10
CA ASN A 154 -6.04 -1.58 -18.15
C ASN A 154 -5.94 -3.07 -17.85
N GLN A 155 -6.52 -3.91 -18.71
CA GLN A 155 -6.61 -5.36 -18.50
C GLN A 155 -5.25 -6.06 -18.56
N ILE A 156 -4.29 -5.57 -19.35
CA ILE A 156 -2.94 -6.15 -19.43
C ILE A 156 -2.24 -5.98 -18.09
N PHE A 157 -2.22 -4.76 -17.54
CA PHE A 157 -1.63 -4.50 -16.23
C PHE A 157 -2.38 -5.20 -15.10
N GLU A 158 -3.71 -5.29 -15.18
CA GLU A 158 -4.52 -6.05 -14.20
C GLU A 158 -4.05 -7.52 -14.11
N HIS A 159 -3.85 -8.19 -15.24
CA HIS A 159 -3.39 -9.57 -15.29
C HIS A 159 -1.90 -9.70 -14.90
N LEU A 160 -1.08 -8.73 -15.33
CA LEU A 160 0.33 -8.69 -14.95
C LEU A 160 0.49 -8.60 -13.42
N TYR A 161 -0.15 -7.63 -12.78
CA TYR A 161 -0.06 -7.47 -11.32
C TYR A 161 -0.60 -8.67 -10.55
N LYS A 162 -1.69 -9.28 -11.01
CA LYS A 162 -2.16 -10.56 -10.42
C LYS A 162 -1.13 -11.66 -10.52
N ARG A 163 -0.44 -11.76 -11.66
CA ARG A 163 0.62 -12.76 -11.87
C ARG A 163 1.86 -12.46 -11.01
N LEU A 164 2.24 -11.19 -10.87
CA LEU A 164 3.34 -10.75 -10.01
C LEU A 164 3.07 -11.02 -8.52
N ARG A 165 1.81 -10.84 -8.08
CA ARG A 165 1.38 -11.08 -6.69
C ARG A 165 1.08 -12.53 -6.37
N LYS A 166 1.00 -13.42 -7.37
CA LYS A 166 0.72 -14.84 -7.15
C LYS A 166 1.87 -15.48 -6.39
N ARG A 167 1.65 -15.79 -5.12
CA ARG A 167 2.57 -16.48 -4.23
C ARG A 167 1.81 -17.55 -3.47
N GLU A 168 2.55 -18.49 -2.90
CA GLU A 168 2.02 -19.44 -1.93
C GLU A 168 1.38 -18.68 -0.76
N ASN A 169 0.25 -19.15 -0.28
CA ASN A 169 -0.52 -18.53 0.80
C ASN A 169 -0.88 -17.05 0.57
N THR A 170 -1.03 -16.63 -0.70
CA THR A 170 -1.44 -15.27 -1.03
C THR A 170 -2.54 -15.27 -2.09
N LEU A 171 -3.65 -14.62 -1.77
CA LEU A 171 -4.78 -14.41 -2.67
C LEU A 171 -4.97 -12.92 -2.96
N THR A 172 -5.49 -12.59 -4.14
CA THR A 172 -5.87 -11.23 -4.48
C THR A 172 -7.39 -11.14 -4.66
N VAL A 173 -8.04 -10.29 -3.87
CA VAL A 173 -9.50 -10.11 -3.87
C VAL A 173 -9.85 -8.66 -4.18
N ALA A 174 -10.77 -8.45 -5.12
CA ALA A 174 -11.23 -7.10 -5.44
C ALA A 174 -11.96 -6.47 -4.24
N MET A 175 -11.72 -5.18 -3.97
CA MET A 175 -12.28 -4.45 -2.83
C MET A 175 -13.80 -4.63 -2.69
N LYS A 176 -14.56 -4.59 -3.78
CA LYS A 176 -16.01 -4.78 -3.77
C LYS A 176 -16.46 -6.18 -3.35
N GLU A 177 -15.57 -7.14 -3.41
CA GLU A 177 -15.83 -8.55 -3.10
C GLU A 177 -15.23 -8.97 -1.75
N SER A 178 -14.40 -8.11 -1.12
CA SER A 178 -13.60 -8.46 0.07
C SER A 178 -14.44 -8.88 1.27
N VAL A 179 -15.49 -8.14 1.60
CA VAL A 179 -16.39 -8.48 2.71
C VAL A 179 -17.13 -9.80 2.44
N ARG A 180 -17.64 -9.99 1.21
CA ARG A 180 -18.31 -11.24 0.83
C ARG A 180 -17.34 -12.43 0.83
N PHE A 181 -16.11 -12.20 0.40
CA PHE A 181 -15.05 -13.20 0.47
C PHE A 181 -14.79 -13.61 1.91
N TYR A 182 -14.58 -12.64 2.79
CA TYR A 182 -14.36 -12.91 4.22
C TYR A 182 -15.53 -13.67 4.84
N MET A 183 -16.78 -13.21 4.63
CA MET A 183 -17.99 -13.90 5.14
C MET A 183 -18.07 -15.38 4.74
N ARG A 184 -17.63 -15.70 3.52
CA ARG A 184 -17.67 -17.09 3.00
C ARG A 184 -16.61 -17.98 3.63
N HIS A 185 -15.46 -17.41 4.00
CA HIS A 185 -14.32 -18.19 4.46
C HIS A 185 -13.99 -18.00 5.95
N SER A 186 -14.71 -17.15 6.68
CA SER A 186 -14.43 -16.84 8.09
C SER A 186 -14.59 -18.03 9.05
N LYS A 187 -15.30 -19.10 8.67
CA LYS A 187 -15.48 -20.28 9.52
C LYS A 187 -14.42 -21.35 9.29
N GLU A 188 -14.07 -21.59 8.03
CA GLU A 188 -13.23 -22.72 7.62
C GLU A 188 -11.87 -22.27 7.09
N GLY A 189 -11.68 -20.96 6.94
CA GLY A 189 -10.49 -20.42 6.32
C GLY A 189 -10.40 -20.73 4.81
N VAL A 190 -9.21 -20.66 4.29
CA VAL A 190 -8.87 -21.14 2.94
C VAL A 190 -7.84 -22.25 3.11
N ASP A 191 -8.13 -23.41 2.58
CA ASP A 191 -7.31 -24.61 2.76
C ASP A 191 -7.02 -24.93 4.25
N GLY A 192 -8.02 -24.67 5.13
CA GLY A 192 -7.92 -24.84 6.58
C GLY A 192 -7.01 -23.84 7.28
N LYS A 193 -6.60 -22.76 6.62
CA LYS A 193 -5.71 -21.72 7.16
C LYS A 193 -6.46 -20.45 7.49
N ASN A 194 -6.02 -19.77 8.55
CA ASN A 194 -6.58 -18.48 8.95
C ASN A 194 -6.28 -17.38 7.95
N LEU A 195 -7.13 -16.34 7.94
CA LEU A 195 -7.08 -15.27 6.96
C LEU A 195 -6.42 -14.01 7.52
N VAL A 196 -5.54 -13.44 6.73
CA VAL A 196 -4.99 -12.08 6.94
C VAL A 196 -5.60 -11.14 5.90
N MET A 197 -6.51 -10.29 6.31
CA MET A 197 -7.12 -9.29 5.42
C MET A 197 -6.18 -8.10 5.23
N GLY A 198 -5.38 -8.11 4.16
CA GLY A 198 -4.43 -7.05 3.84
C GLY A 198 -5.10 -5.86 3.15
N LEU A 199 -5.15 -4.71 3.83
CA LEU A 199 -5.83 -3.49 3.39
C LEU A 199 -4.82 -2.34 3.24
N ILE A 200 -4.74 -1.76 2.04
CA ILE A 200 -3.99 -0.52 1.79
C ILE A 200 -4.98 0.63 1.86
N ALA A 201 -5.00 1.38 2.99
CA ALA A 201 -6.08 2.31 3.33
C ALA A 201 -5.76 3.80 3.12
N ASP A 202 -4.58 4.15 2.61
CA ASP A 202 -4.06 5.53 2.52
C ASP A 202 -4.49 6.31 1.26
N GLN A 203 -5.33 5.74 0.39
CA GLN A 203 -5.86 6.44 -0.78
C GLN A 203 -7.27 7.01 -0.53
N ASN A 204 -7.79 7.75 -1.54
CA ASN A 204 -9.08 8.43 -1.42
C ASN A 204 -10.27 7.46 -1.46
N PRO A 205 -11.09 7.38 -0.41
CA PRO A 205 -12.40 6.77 -0.51
C PRO A 205 -13.35 7.61 -1.38
N PRO A 206 -14.47 7.04 -1.83
CA PRO A 206 -15.58 7.82 -2.35
C PRO A 206 -16.09 8.80 -1.30
N ARG A 207 -16.26 10.08 -1.67
CA ARG A 207 -16.86 11.08 -0.78
C ARG A 207 -18.36 10.82 -0.64
N ARG A 208 -18.85 10.85 0.60
CA ARG A 208 -20.26 10.78 0.97
C ARG A 208 -20.62 12.01 1.82
N PRO A 209 -21.89 12.38 1.95
CA PRO A 209 -22.31 13.51 2.80
C PRO A 209 -21.88 13.34 4.26
N ASP A 210 -21.95 12.13 4.78
CA ASP A 210 -21.62 11.69 6.14
C ASP A 210 -20.15 11.23 6.31
N SER A 211 -19.29 11.53 5.36
CA SER A 211 -17.87 11.12 5.43
C SER A 211 -17.18 11.79 6.60
N HIS A 212 -16.52 10.99 7.44
CA HIS A 212 -15.67 11.48 8.53
C HIS A 212 -14.32 11.99 8.00
N TRP A 213 -13.88 13.15 8.53
CA TRP A 213 -12.64 13.80 8.13
C TRP A 213 -11.62 13.72 9.26
N PHE A 214 -10.46 13.22 8.94
CA PHE A 214 -9.32 13.13 9.86
C PHE A 214 -8.34 14.27 9.61
N ARG A 215 -7.74 14.81 10.64
CA ARG A 215 -6.59 15.70 10.48
C ARG A 215 -5.36 14.84 10.22
N PHE A 216 -4.76 14.97 9.02
CA PHE A 216 -3.62 14.16 8.58
C PHE A 216 -2.64 15.00 7.78
N LEU A 217 -1.37 15.05 8.21
CA LEU A 217 -0.32 15.85 7.59
C LEU A 217 -0.78 17.30 7.34
N ASN A 218 -1.29 17.93 8.39
CA ASN A 218 -1.80 19.30 8.37
C ASN A 218 -3.01 19.59 7.46
N GLN A 219 -3.68 18.57 6.95
CA GLN A 219 -4.80 18.71 6.01
C GLN A 219 -5.98 17.82 6.40
N ASP A 220 -7.20 18.28 6.18
CA ASP A 220 -8.40 17.48 6.35
C ASP A 220 -8.43 16.38 5.28
N THR A 221 -8.58 15.14 5.70
CA THR A 221 -8.34 13.98 4.85
C THR A 221 -9.35 12.89 5.08
N LEU A 222 -9.90 12.34 4.01
CA LEU A 222 -10.76 11.15 4.07
C LEU A 222 -9.92 9.87 4.08
N PHE A 223 -10.34 8.90 4.90
CA PHE A 223 -9.77 7.56 4.90
C PHE A 223 -10.85 6.50 4.67
N PHE A 224 -10.43 5.31 4.21
CA PHE A 224 -11.31 4.15 4.15
C PHE A 224 -11.58 3.62 5.56
N ASP A 225 -12.84 3.52 5.93
CA ASP A 225 -13.32 2.97 7.20
C ASP A 225 -13.71 1.48 7.12
N GLY A 226 -13.55 0.87 5.95
CA GLY A 226 -13.95 -0.51 5.71
C GLY A 226 -13.21 -1.53 6.58
N GLY A 227 -11.94 -1.25 6.93
CA GLY A 227 -11.15 -2.07 7.85
C GLY A 227 -11.74 -2.09 9.26
N GLU A 228 -12.07 -0.92 9.79
CA GLU A 228 -12.72 -0.77 11.09
C GLU A 228 -14.08 -1.46 11.13
N LYS A 229 -14.92 -1.21 10.12
CA LYS A 229 -16.25 -1.86 10.03
C LYS A 229 -16.15 -3.38 9.97
N LEU A 230 -15.13 -3.90 9.28
CA LEU A 230 -14.89 -5.35 9.23
C LEU A 230 -14.41 -5.87 10.59
N ALA A 231 -13.48 -5.15 11.23
CA ALA A 231 -12.94 -5.49 12.55
C ALA A 231 -14.03 -5.58 13.61
N LEU A 232 -14.85 -4.53 13.72
CA LEU A 232 -15.95 -4.47 14.69
C LEU A 232 -17.02 -5.52 14.45
N LYS A 233 -17.37 -5.78 13.18
CA LYS A 233 -18.40 -6.76 12.84
C LYS A 233 -18.02 -8.21 13.17
N TYR A 234 -16.74 -8.55 13.10
CA TYR A 234 -16.24 -9.92 13.23
C TYR A 234 -15.26 -10.10 14.39
N ASN A 235 -15.11 -9.10 15.24
CA ASN A 235 -14.20 -9.10 16.39
C ASN A 235 -12.76 -9.45 15.98
N LEU A 236 -12.29 -8.85 14.87
CA LEU A 236 -10.95 -9.10 14.33
C LEU A 236 -9.92 -8.14 14.91
N PRO A 237 -8.80 -8.62 15.41
CA PRO A 237 -7.70 -7.73 15.76
C PRO A 237 -7.14 -7.05 14.51
N VAL A 238 -6.72 -5.80 14.69
CA VAL A 238 -6.16 -4.95 13.62
C VAL A 238 -4.73 -4.59 13.97
N TYR A 239 -3.85 -4.83 13.01
CA TYR A 239 -2.44 -4.47 13.12
C TYR A 239 -2.04 -3.47 12.04
N PHE A 240 -1.26 -2.49 12.42
CA PHE A 240 -0.57 -1.62 11.49
C PHE A 240 0.69 -2.32 10.99
N ALA A 241 0.81 -2.47 9.67
CA ALA A 241 1.97 -3.09 9.05
C ALA A 241 2.99 -2.03 8.65
N HIS A 242 4.09 -1.97 9.38
CA HIS A 242 5.23 -1.13 9.07
C HIS A 242 6.11 -1.79 8.02
N MET A 243 6.46 -1.04 6.96
CA MET A 243 7.40 -1.48 5.94
C MET A 243 8.58 -0.51 5.90
N LYS A 244 9.69 -0.88 6.55
CA LYS A 244 10.89 -0.07 6.60
C LYS A 244 11.91 -0.55 5.55
N ARG A 245 12.42 0.38 4.74
CA ARG A 245 13.53 0.08 3.83
C ARG A 245 14.85 -0.03 4.60
N VAL A 246 15.50 -1.19 4.54
CA VAL A 246 16.83 -1.42 5.13
C VAL A 246 17.92 -0.99 4.15
N LYS A 247 17.82 -1.46 2.91
CA LYS A 247 18.66 -1.09 1.77
C LYS A 247 17.86 -1.32 0.48
N ARG A 248 18.40 -0.93 -0.67
CA ARG A 248 17.74 -1.14 -1.97
C ARG A 248 17.31 -2.60 -2.14
N GLY A 249 16.01 -2.80 -2.41
CA GLY A 249 15.39 -4.12 -2.59
C GLY A 249 15.27 -4.98 -1.33
N TYR A 250 15.59 -4.45 -0.14
CA TYR A 250 15.50 -5.18 1.12
C TYR A 250 14.70 -4.38 2.16
N TYR A 251 13.73 -5.03 2.78
CA TYR A 251 12.78 -4.39 3.67
C TYR A 251 12.65 -5.17 4.98
N GLU A 252 12.32 -4.44 6.04
CA GLU A 252 11.91 -4.96 7.33
C GLU A 252 10.41 -4.74 7.46
N LEU A 253 9.66 -5.81 7.68
CA LEU A 253 8.25 -5.80 8.02
C LEU A 253 8.12 -5.93 9.53
N SER A 254 7.19 -5.20 10.14
CA SER A 254 6.78 -5.41 11.53
C SER A 254 5.32 -5.06 11.69
N PHE A 255 4.69 -5.64 12.71
CA PHE A 255 3.28 -5.44 13.01
C PHE A 255 3.12 -4.81 14.39
N GLU A 256 2.30 -3.77 14.47
CA GLU A 256 1.91 -3.12 15.70
C GLU A 256 0.40 -3.25 15.88
N ARG A 257 -0.06 -3.83 16.98
CA ARG A 257 -1.49 -3.96 17.26
C ARG A 257 -2.10 -2.59 17.55
N ILE A 258 -3.13 -2.22 16.80
CA ILE A 258 -3.90 -0.99 16.98
C ILE A 258 -5.32 -1.26 17.50
N TYR A 259 -5.76 -2.52 17.47
CA TYR A 259 -7.04 -2.97 18.04
C TYR A 259 -6.95 -4.48 18.34
N ASP A 260 -7.47 -4.92 19.47
CA ASP A 260 -7.37 -6.31 19.92
C ASP A 260 -8.53 -7.22 19.46
N GLY A 261 -9.57 -6.63 18.88
CA GLY A 261 -10.78 -7.31 18.44
C GLY A 261 -11.91 -7.31 19.47
N GLN A 262 -11.71 -6.80 20.68
CA GLN A 262 -12.68 -6.91 21.79
C GLN A 262 -12.86 -5.63 22.58
N GLU A 263 -11.85 -4.78 22.69
CA GLU A 263 -11.94 -3.53 23.46
C GLU A 263 -13.05 -2.61 22.93
N PRO A 264 -13.80 -1.92 23.81
CA PRO A 264 -14.75 -0.92 23.37
C PRO A 264 -14.01 0.27 22.75
N VAL A 265 -14.45 0.71 21.59
CA VAL A 265 -13.86 1.85 20.86
C VAL A 265 -14.96 2.79 20.40
N ALA A 266 -14.64 4.07 20.30
CA ALA A 266 -15.52 5.07 19.70
C ALA A 266 -15.59 4.92 18.17
N ASP A 267 -16.58 5.54 17.54
CA ASP A 267 -16.71 5.58 16.09
C ASP A 267 -15.45 6.17 15.45
N TYR A 268 -14.93 5.49 14.45
CA TYR A 268 -13.72 5.84 13.70
C TYR A 268 -12.40 5.79 14.51
N GLU A 269 -12.39 5.26 15.71
CA GLU A 269 -11.20 5.24 16.56
C GLU A 269 -10.10 4.31 16.02
N ILE A 270 -10.47 3.13 15.51
CA ILE A 270 -9.49 2.21 14.90
C ILE A 270 -8.84 2.86 13.66
N THR A 271 -9.66 3.54 12.87
CA THR A 271 -9.18 4.29 11.71
C THR A 271 -8.29 5.46 12.13
N GLU A 272 -8.64 6.19 13.21
CA GLU A 272 -7.79 7.27 13.77
C GLU A 272 -6.44 6.73 14.24
N ARG A 273 -6.42 5.60 14.95
CA ARG A 273 -5.17 4.95 15.39
C ARG A 273 -4.29 4.59 14.18
N TYR A 274 -4.88 4.04 13.11
CA TYR A 274 -4.18 3.81 11.86
C TYR A 274 -3.61 5.10 11.26
N VAL A 275 -4.41 6.15 11.19
CA VAL A 275 -4.02 7.47 10.65
C VAL A 275 -2.83 8.05 11.41
N ARG A 276 -2.85 7.99 12.77
CA ARG A 276 -1.73 8.48 13.59
C ARG A 276 -0.44 7.69 13.36
N ARG A 277 -0.53 6.35 13.25
CA ARG A 277 0.64 5.51 12.96
C ARG A 277 1.21 5.77 11.57
N LEU A 278 0.34 5.92 10.58
CA LEU A 278 0.75 6.27 9.22
C LEU A 278 1.42 7.65 9.18
N GLU A 279 0.84 8.65 9.86
CA GLU A 279 1.42 10.00 9.92
C GLU A 279 2.82 10.00 10.56
N ALA A 280 2.99 9.28 11.67
CA ALA A 280 4.28 9.13 12.33
C ALA A 280 5.31 8.49 11.37
N MET A 281 4.96 7.37 10.73
CA MET A 281 5.83 6.69 9.79
C MET A 281 6.24 7.57 8.60
N ILE A 282 5.32 8.40 8.08
CA ILE A 282 5.63 9.36 6.99
C ILE A 282 6.54 10.48 7.48
N ARG A 283 6.40 10.94 8.72
CA ARG A 283 7.28 11.97 9.29
C ARG A 283 8.69 11.46 9.48
N ASP A 284 8.85 10.20 9.88
CA ASP A 284 10.15 9.54 10.06
C ASP A 284 10.86 9.26 8.73
N TYR A 285 10.11 8.80 7.72
CA TYR A 285 10.65 8.38 6.42
C TYR A 285 9.83 9.01 5.27
N PRO A 286 9.85 10.34 5.12
CA PRO A 286 8.95 11.03 4.20
C PRO A 286 9.15 10.66 2.73
N GLU A 287 10.35 10.22 2.33
CA GLU A 287 10.64 9.82 0.96
C GLU A 287 9.99 8.49 0.54
N LEU A 288 9.52 7.68 1.49
CA LEU A 288 8.99 6.35 1.20
C LEU A 288 7.49 6.35 0.86
N TRP A 289 6.74 7.42 1.17
CA TRP A 289 5.30 7.48 0.89
C TRP A 289 4.99 7.93 -0.54
N MET A 290 3.84 7.51 -1.08
CA MET A 290 3.43 7.75 -2.48
C MET A 290 2.92 9.18 -2.72
N TRP A 291 3.80 10.18 -2.66
CA TRP A 291 3.48 11.60 -2.87
C TRP A 291 2.89 11.93 -4.24
N SER A 292 3.05 11.08 -5.24
CA SER A 292 2.47 11.29 -6.56
C SER A 292 0.95 11.07 -6.63
N HIS A 293 0.33 10.49 -5.60
CA HIS A 293 -1.11 10.35 -5.52
C HIS A 293 -1.78 11.70 -5.21
N ARG A 294 -2.90 12.03 -5.88
CA ARG A 294 -3.71 13.25 -5.60
C ARG A 294 -4.52 13.01 -4.30
N ARG A 295 -3.83 12.91 -3.16
CA ARG A 295 -4.42 12.52 -1.88
C ARG A 295 -5.50 13.48 -1.41
N TRP A 296 -5.30 14.78 -1.59
CA TRP A 296 -6.19 15.85 -1.14
C TRP A 296 -7.03 16.44 -2.29
N LYS A 297 -7.55 15.57 -3.18
CA LYS A 297 -8.47 16.00 -4.25
C LYS A 297 -9.85 16.38 -3.73
N HIS A 298 -10.30 15.77 -2.64
CA HIS A 298 -11.53 16.14 -1.94
C HIS A 298 -11.21 17.24 -0.93
N LYS A 299 -12.07 18.24 -0.87
CA LYS A 299 -11.96 19.34 0.08
C LYS A 299 -13.01 19.16 1.17
N SER A 300 -12.65 19.41 2.43
CA SER A 300 -13.58 19.41 3.54
C SER A 300 -14.53 20.60 3.45
N PRO A 301 -15.67 20.57 4.15
CA PRO A 301 -16.55 21.75 4.27
C PRO A 301 -15.80 22.97 4.78
N ALA A 302 -14.90 22.82 5.75
CA ALA A 302 -14.06 23.90 6.28
C ALA A 302 -13.09 24.46 5.24
N ASP A 303 -12.42 23.60 4.44
CA ASP A 303 -11.57 24.04 3.34
C ASP A 303 -12.35 24.82 2.28
N LEU A 304 -13.55 24.36 1.92
CA LEU A 304 -14.41 25.02 0.95
C LEU A 304 -14.86 26.39 1.45
N ALA A 305 -15.16 26.53 2.75
CA ALA A 305 -15.51 27.81 3.36
C ALA A 305 -14.33 28.79 3.29
N ARG A 306 -13.10 28.34 3.61
CA ARG A 306 -11.88 29.16 3.51
C ARG A 306 -11.62 29.63 2.08
N ILE A 307 -11.75 28.75 1.07
CA ILE A 307 -11.55 29.09 -0.34
C ILE A 307 -12.54 30.19 -0.77
N ARG A 308 -13.84 30.05 -0.44
CA ARG A 308 -14.85 31.07 -0.75
C ARG A 308 -14.56 32.43 -0.12
N CYS A 309 -14.10 32.43 1.14
CA CYS A 309 -13.69 33.68 1.81
C CYS A 309 -12.49 34.36 1.16
N MET A 310 -11.55 33.60 0.56
CA MET A 310 -10.40 34.16 -0.15
C MET A 310 -10.80 34.72 -1.52
N GLU A 311 -11.67 34.03 -2.25
CA GLU A 311 -12.19 34.49 -3.54
C GLU A 311 -13.07 35.76 -3.44
N GLN A 312 -13.71 36.00 -2.30
CA GLN A 312 -14.49 37.22 -2.05
C GLN A 312 -13.62 38.44 -1.67
N LYS A 313 -12.33 38.23 -1.34
CA LYS A 313 -11.38 39.26 -0.95
C LYS A 313 -10.38 39.61 -2.06
N SER A 314 -10.40 38.90 -3.18
CA SER A 314 -9.62 39.14 -4.39
C SER A 314 -10.46 39.83 -5.47
#